data_fbe36796031e236d752cb70a31628b91
#
_entry.id   fbe36796031e236d752cb70a31628b91
#
_cell.length_a   1.000
_cell.length_b   1.000
_cell.length_c   1.000
_cell.angle_alpha   90.00
_cell.angle_beta   90.00
_cell.angle_gamma   90.00
#
_symmetry.space_group_name_H-M   'P 1'
#
loop_
_entity.id
_entity.type
_entity.pdbx_description
1 polymer ?
#
loop_
_entity_poly.entity_id
_entity_poly.type
_entity_poly.pdbx_seq_one_letter_code
_entity_poly.pdbx_strand_id
1 'polypeptide(L)'
;MRGIRDACRYEAAFRQELALTAVLLVLSFWLAQTLVEWLLLVMPLFLLLVVELLNSAIENTVDRIGDEHHILSGRAKDMASSAIMLCLILLAVVWLAIAWSRFYA
;
A
#
# COMPACT_ATOMS: atom_id res chain seq x y z
N MET A 1 9.34 -16.70 3.12
CA MET A 1 9.11 -15.39 2.50
C MET A 1 9.03 -15.45 0.98
N ARG A 2 8.56 -16.58 0.49
CA ARG A 2 8.40 -16.81 -0.94
C ARG A 2 7.43 -15.82 -1.58
N GLY A 3 6.31 -15.50 -0.89
CA GLY A 3 5.31 -14.59 -1.42
C GLY A 3 5.83 -13.17 -1.64
N ILE A 4 6.60 -12.63 -0.70
CA ILE A 4 7.17 -11.29 -0.85
C ILE A 4 8.21 -11.29 -1.97
N ARG A 5 9.02 -12.34 -2.05
CA ARG A 5 10.02 -12.47 -3.11
C ARG A 5 9.35 -12.52 -4.49
N ASP A 6 8.27 -13.28 -4.61
CA ASP A 6 7.53 -13.39 -5.87
C ASP A 6 6.88 -12.05 -6.24
N ALA A 7 6.32 -11.34 -5.27
CA ALA A 7 5.76 -10.02 -5.51
C ALA A 7 6.83 -9.04 -5.99
N CYS A 8 8.01 -9.04 -5.37
CA CYS A 8 9.12 -8.20 -5.80
C CYS A 8 9.59 -8.55 -7.22
N ARG A 9 9.56 -9.83 -7.56
CA ARG A 9 10.06 -10.30 -8.85
C ARG A 9 9.07 -10.05 -9.98
N TYR A 10 7.77 -10.28 -9.75
CA TYR A 10 6.78 -10.32 -10.82
C TYR A 10 5.81 -9.14 -10.85
N GLU A 11 5.74 -8.35 -9.76
CA GLU A 11 4.76 -7.28 -9.65
C GLU A 11 5.43 -5.91 -9.61
N ALA A 12 5.30 -5.15 -10.71
CA ALA A 12 5.88 -3.81 -10.79
C ALA A 12 5.28 -2.87 -9.75
N ALA A 13 3.96 -2.95 -9.54
CA ALA A 13 3.27 -2.12 -8.56
C ALA A 13 3.83 -2.35 -7.15
N PHE A 14 4.07 -3.62 -6.77
CA PHE A 14 4.63 -3.92 -5.47
C PHE A 14 6.04 -3.35 -5.31
N ARG A 15 6.87 -3.44 -6.35
CA ARG A 15 8.21 -2.83 -6.31
C ARG A 15 8.15 -1.33 -6.11
N GLN A 16 7.23 -0.65 -6.80
CA GLN A 16 7.04 0.79 -6.67
C GLN A 16 6.57 1.17 -5.28
N GLU A 17 5.59 0.43 -4.74
CA GLU A 17 5.08 0.67 -3.39
C GLU A 17 6.14 0.38 -2.33
N LEU A 18 6.96 -0.65 -2.54
CA LEU A 18 8.04 -0.97 -1.62
C LEU A 18 9.11 0.13 -1.61
N ALA A 19 9.46 0.66 -2.77
CA ALA A 19 10.41 1.77 -2.87
C ALA A 19 9.87 3.02 -2.19
N LEU A 20 8.60 3.35 -2.43
CA LEU A 20 7.94 4.47 -1.76
C LEU A 20 7.93 4.28 -0.24
N THR A 21 7.59 3.08 0.22
CA THR A 21 7.58 2.75 1.64
C THR A 21 8.96 2.93 2.26
N ALA A 22 10.01 2.50 1.58
CA ALA A 22 11.38 2.65 2.08
C ALA A 22 11.75 4.13 2.26
N VAL A 23 11.43 4.96 1.28
CA VAL A 23 11.69 6.40 1.35
C VAL A 23 10.90 7.04 2.49
N LEU A 24 9.61 6.75 2.57
CA LEU A 24 8.76 7.33 3.60
C LEU A 24 9.13 6.82 4.99
N LEU A 25 9.58 5.58 5.11
CA LEU A 25 10.05 5.04 6.39
C LEU A 25 11.24 5.84 6.91
N VAL A 26 12.19 6.16 6.05
CA VAL A 26 13.33 6.99 6.43
C VAL A 26 12.85 8.38 6.85
N LEU A 27 11.96 8.98 6.08
CA LEU A 27 11.41 10.30 6.40
C LEU A 27 10.61 10.30 7.69
N SER A 28 9.99 9.18 8.07
CA SER A 28 9.20 9.09 9.29
C SER A 28 10.04 9.36 10.54
N PHE A 29 11.30 8.94 10.54
CA PHE A 29 12.20 9.18 11.66
C PHE A 29 12.52 10.67 11.84
N TRP A 30 12.53 11.42 10.74
CA TRP A 30 12.75 12.85 10.79
C TRP A 30 11.46 13.61 11.14
N LEU A 31 10.33 13.18 10.61
CA LEU A 31 9.07 13.90 10.74
C LEU A 31 8.42 13.69 12.11
N ALA A 32 8.51 12.48 12.67
CA ALA A 32 7.87 12.15 13.93
C ALA A 32 8.59 12.80 15.12
N GLN A 33 7.82 13.38 16.05
CA GLN A 33 8.35 13.98 17.28
C GLN A 33 8.11 13.10 18.49
N THR A 34 7.17 12.15 18.39
CA THR A 34 6.82 11.22 19.47
C THR A 34 6.72 9.81 18.91
N LEU A 35 6.75 8.82 19.80
CA LEU A 35 6.53 7.43 19.41
C LEU A 35 5.17 7.23 18.75
N VAL A 36 4.14 7.87 19.31
CA VAL A 36 2.78 7.76 18.75
C VAL A 36 2.74 8.30 17.32
N GLU A 37 3.35 9.46 17.08
CA GLU A 37 3.41 10.02 15.74
C GLU A 37 4.14 9.09 14.77
N TRP A 38 5.26 8.53 15.20
CA TRP A 38 6.01 7.60 14.39
C TRP A 38 5.18 6.37 14.01
N LEU A 39 4.48 5.79 14.99
CA LEU A 39 3.60 4.65 14.74
C LEU A 39 2.48 5.01 13.76
N LEU A 40 1.88 6.20 13.91
CA LEU A 40 0.84 6.67 12.99
C LEU A 40 1.37 6.83 11.57
N LEU A 41 2.61 7.25 11.41
CA LEU A 41 3.23 7.41 10.09
C LEU A 41 3.56 6.05 9.45
N VAL A 42 4.00 5.11 10.26
CA VAL A 42 4.50 3.82 9.77
C VAL A 42 3.37 2.83 9.48
N MET A 43 2.32 2.82 10.30
CA MET A 43 1.23 1.86 10.15
C MET A 43 0.60 1.86 8.76
N PRO A 44 0.25 3.01 8.16
CA PRO A 44 -0.32 3.01 6.81
C PRO A 44 0.64 2.46 5.75
N LEU A 45 1.95 2.60 5.97
CA LEU A 45 2.95 2.07 5.03
C LEU A 45 2.89 0.55 4.98
N PHE A 46 2.86 -0.11 6.14
CA PHE A 46 2.72 -1.56 6.19
C PHE A 46 1.37 -2.02 5.65
N LEU A 47 0.31 -1.30 6.00
CA LEU A 47 -1.02 -1.63 5.50
C LEU A 47 -1.06 -1.56 3.97
N LEU A 48 -0.45 -0.55 3.37
CA LEU A 48 -0.37 -0.43 1.92
C LEU A 48 0.32 -1.64 1.30
N LEU A 49 1.43 -2.09 1.87
CA LEU A 49 2.12 -3.28 1.36
C LEU A 49 1.28 -4.54 1.50
N VAL A 50 0.59 -4.70 2.62
CA VAL A 50 -0.29 -5.86 2.84
C VAL A 50 -1.40 -5.87 1.80
N VAL A 51 -2.06 -4.75 1.60
CA VAL A 51 -3.18 -4.65 0.64
C VAL A 51 -2.67 -4.84 -0.78
N GLU A 52 -1.48 -4.33 -1.12
CA GLU A 52 -0.88 -4.53 -2.44
C GLU A 52 -0.59 -6.00 -2.71
N LEU A 53 -0.08 -6.74 -1.72
CA LEU A 53 0.12 -8.18 -1.85
C LEU A 53 -1.20 -8.90 -2.08
N LEU A 54 -2.25 -8.53 -1.35
CA LEU A 54 -3.57 -9.12 -1.52
C LEU A 54 -4.17 -8.78 -2.89
N ASN A 55 -3.99 -7.56 -3.36
CA ASN A 55 -4.44 -7.16 -4.69
C ASN A 55 -3.75 -7.99 -5.78
N SER A 56 -2.43 -8.16 -5.67
CA SER A 56 -1.66 -8.96 -6.62
C SER A 56 -2.12 -10.43 -6.60
N ALA A 57 -2.39 -10.96 -5.40
CA ALA A 57 -2.90 -12.33 -5.27
C ALA A 57 -4.26 -12.50 -5.94
N ILE A 58 -5.16 -11.53 -5.78
CA ILE A 58 -6.48 -11.54 -6.41
C ILE A 58 -6.34 -11.46 -7.92
N GLU A 59 -5.51 -10.55 -8.43
CA GLU A 59 -5.31 -10.41 -9.87
C GLU A 59 -4.73 -11.68 -10.49
N ASN A 60 -3.73 -12.28 -9.85
CA ASN A 60 -3.14 -13.53 -10.33
C ASN A 60 -4.14 -14.67 -10.33
N THR A 61 -4.98 -14.73 -9.29
CA THR A 61 -6.01 -15.77 -9.19
C THR A 61 -7.07 -15.60 -10.27
N VAL A 62 -7.54 -14.38 -10.49
CA VAL A 62 -8.55 -14.07 -11.51
C VAL A 62 -8.00 -14.37 -12.90
N ASP A 63 -6.76 -13.96 -13.17
CA ASP A 63 -6.13 -14.19 -14.47
C ASP A 63 -5.89 -15.67 -14.74
N ARG A 64 -5.62 -16.47 -13.70
CA ARG A 64 -5.46 -17.92 -13.80
C ARG A 64 -6.77 -18.63 -14.19
N ILE A 65 -7.91 -18.09 -13.72
CA ILE A 65 -9.24 -18.68 -14.03
C ILE A 65 -9.53 -18.58 -15.53
N GLY A 66 -9.18 -17.46 -16.17
CA GLY A 66 -9.34 -17.32 -17.61
C GLY A 66 -9.20 -15.91 -18.10
N ASP A 67 -9.03 -15.78 -19.41
CA ASP A 67 -8.91 -14.48 -20.08
C ASP A 67 -10.28 -13.90 -20.42
N GLU A 68 -11.34 -14.66 -20.24
CA GLU A 68 -12.69 -14.21 -20.54
C GLU A 68 -13.09 -13.04 -19.65
N HIS A 69 -13.72 -12.07 -20.26
CA HIS A 69 -14.32 -10.99 -19.49
C HIS A 69 -15.53 -11.51 -18.75
N HIS A 70 -15.42 -11.61 -17.42
CA HIS A 70 -16.52 -12.06 -16.57
C HIS A 70 -16.84 -10.96 -15.57
N ILE A 71 -18.12 -10.71 -15.35
CA ILE A 71 -18.58 -9.63 -14.49
C ILE A 71 -18.06 -9.76 -13.05
N LEU A 72 -18.02 -10.97 -12.51
CA LEU A 72 -17.50 -11.22 -11.16
C LEU A 72 -16.00 -11.03 -11.08
N SER A 73 -15.27 -11.40 -12.12
CA SER A 73 -13.82 -11.18 -12.17
C SER A 73 -13.50 -9.70 -12.20
N GLY A 74 -14.26 -8.92 -12.98
CA GLY A 74 -14.11 -7.47 -13.03
C GLY A 74 -14.42 -6.82 -11.69
N ARG A 75 -15.49 -7.26 -11.03
CA ARG A 75 -15.82 -6.77 -9.69
C ARG A 75 -14.74 -7.06 -8.67
N ALA A 76 -14.18 -8.26 -8.69
CA ALA A 76 -13.12 -8.65 -7.76
C ALA A 76 -11.89 -7.75 -7.94
N LYS A 77 -11.47 -7.51 -9.18
CA LYS A 77 -10.34 -6.63 -9.47
C LYS A 77 -10.62 -5.19 -9.04
N ASP A 78 -11.83 -4.69 -9.32
CA ASP A 78 -12.21 -3.33 -8.95
C ASP A 78 -12.24 -3.14 -7.44
N MET A 79 -12.77 -4.10 -6.70
CA MET A 79 -12.78 -4.03 -5.24
C MET A 79 -11.37 -4.05 -4.66
N ALA A 80 -10.49 -4.90 -5.20
CA ALA A 80 -9.12 -4.97 -4.76
C ALA A 80 -8.36 -3.66 -5.03
N SER A 81 -8.57 -3.07 -6.21
CA SER A 81 -7.98 -1.76 -6.55
C SER A 81 -8.50 -0.66 -5.65
N SER A 82 -9.80 -0.71 -5.31
CA SER A 82 -10.40 0.26 -4.40
C SER A 82 -9.81 0.19 -3.01
N ALA A 83 -9.43 -1.01 -2.55
CA ALA A 83 -8.77 -1.17 -1.26
C ALA A 83 -7.41 -0.45 -1.24
N ILE A 84 -6.65 -0.53 -2.33
CA ILE A 84 -5.39 0.21 -2.47
C ILE A 84 -5.64 1.72 -2.42
N MET A 85 -6.65 2.19 -3.12
CA MET A 85 -7.00 3.61 -3.12
C MET A 85 -7.31 4.11 -1.72
N LEU A 86 -8.08 3.35 -0.94
CA LEU A 86 -8.39 3.72 0.44
C LEU A 86 -7.13 3.76 1.31
N CYS A 87 -6.21 2.84 1.11
CA CYS A 87 -4.93 2.85 1.82
C CYS A 87 -4.10 4.09 1.46
N LEU A 88 -4.07 4.47 0.18
CA LEU A 88 -3.35 5.67 -0.25
C LEU A 88 -3.98 6.94 0.33
N ILE A 89 -5.29 6.99 0.42
CA ILE A 89 -5.99 8.12 1.05
C ILE A 89 -5.64 8.18 2.53
N LEU A 90 -5.67 7.06 3.23
CA LEU A 90 -5.28 7.01 4.65
C LEU A 90 -3.84 7.47 4.84
N LEU A 91 -2.94 6.97 4.01
CA LEU A 91 -1.53 7.36 4.05
C LEU A 91 -1.39 8.88 3.89
N ALA A 92 -2.05 9.45 2.89
CA ALA A 92 -1.99 10.89 2.63
C ALA A 92 -2.56 11.69 3.80
N VAL A 93 -3.71 11.30 4.35
CA VAL A 93 -4.34 11.99 5.46
C VAL A 93 -3.43 12.01 6.68
N VAL A 94 -2.89 10.87 7.07
CA VAL A 94 -2.03 10.77 8.26
C VAL A 94 -0.75 11.58 8.07
N TRP A 95 -0.09 11.41 6.94
CA TRP A 95 1.18 12.08 6.68
C TRP A 95 1.02 13.59 6.57
N LEU A 96 -0.01 14.06 5.88
CA LEU A 96 -0.27 15.49 5.76
C LEU A 96 -0.68 16.11 7.08
N ALA A 97 -1.48 15.41 7.88
CA ALA A 97 -1.88 15.91 9.20
C ALA A 97 -0.68 16.06 10.13
N ILE A 98 0.22 15.08 10.16
CA ILE A 98 1.40 15.13 11.01
C ILE A 98 2.40 16.17 10.49
N ALA A 99 2.58 16.27 9.18
CA ALA A 99 3.42 17.30 8.58
C ALA A 99 2.91 18.70 8.91
N TRP A 100 1.59 18.89 8.82
CA TRP A 100 0.99 20.17 9.20
C TRP A 100 1.26 20.49 10.66
N SER A 101 1.03 19.52 11.55
CA SER A 101 1.31 19.69 12.98
C SER A 101 2.78 20.02 13.25
N ARG A 102 3.68 19.37 12.51
CA ARG A 102 5.13 19.54 12.68
C ARG A 102 5.61 20.95 12.34
N PHE A 103 5.05 21.53 11.25
CA PHE A 103 5.58 22.79 10.69
C PHE A 103 4.72 24.01 10.97
N TYR A 104 3.44 23.85 11.31
CA TYR A 104 2.51 24.97 11.43
C TYR A 104 1.76 25.05 12.75
N ALA A 105 1.85 24.03 13.58
CA ALA A 105 1.13 24.02 14.86
C ALA A 105 2.02 24.22 16.08
#